data_77900a529f569ab391f0aef62179d239
#
_entry.id   77900a529f569ab391f0aef62179d239
#
_cell.length_a   1.000
_cell.length_b   1.000
_cell.length_c   1.000
_cell.angle_alpha   90.00
_cell.angle_beta   90.00
_cell.angle_gamma   90.00
#
_symmetry.space_group_name_H-M   'P 1'
#
loop_
_entity.id
_entity.type
_entity.pdbx_description
1 polymer ?
#
loop_
_entity_poly.entity_id
_entity_poly.type
_entity_poly.pdbx_seq_one_letter_code
_entity_poly.pdbx_strand_id
1 'polypeptide(L)'
;MKTIWNNFKVAFAMYSKIPMPPADWEKENMKYALCFFPWVGLAVGAVSAVLFWLLQQIGAGSMLRAAVLTAVPVLVTGGIHLDGYLDTMDALSSWREKQRRLEILKDPHAGAFAIIMGCLYFVLYAGAAGELVWKIFPAYAF
;
A
#
# COMPACT_ATOMS: atom_id res chain seq x y z
N MET A 1 -10.39 -0.03 -26.98
CA MET A 1 -8.97 -0.13 -26.56
C MET A 1 -8.46 1.15 -25.85
N LYS A 2 -8.73 2.37 -26.36
CA LYS A 2 -8.27 3.62 -25.70
C LYS A 2 -8.79 3.77 -24.26
N THR A 3 -10.05 3.42 -24.01
CA THR A 3 -10.69 3.51 -22.67
C THR A 3 -10.05 2.55 -21.65
N ILE A 4 -9.78 1.28 -22.03
CA ILE A 4 -9.17 0.28 -21.15
C ILE A 4 -7.76 0.73 -20.74
N TRP A 5 -6.96 1.17 -21.70
CA TRP A 5 -5.61 1.68 -21.44
C TRP A 5 -5.63 2.94 -20.56
N ASN A 6 -6.61 3.82 -20.75
CA ASN A 6 -6.76 4.99 -19.91
C ASN A 6 -7.15 4.63 -18.47
N ASN A 7 -8.09 3.70 -18.27
CA ASN A 7 -8.46 3.20 -16.94
C ASN A 7 -7.26 2.56 -16.21
N PHE A 8 -6.42 1.82 -16.92
CA PHE A 8 -5.17 1.28 -16.37
C PHE A 8 -4.23 2.42 -15.91
N LYS A 9 -4.01 3.43 -16.76
CA LYS A 9 -3.19 4.60 -16.37
C LYS A 9 -3.76 5.33 -15.15
N VAL A 10 -5.07 5.56 -15.11
CA VAL A 10 -5.75 6.19 -13.99
C VAL A 10 -5.54 5.37 -12.70
N ALA A 11 -5.68 4.05 -12.77
CA ALA A 11 -5.47 3.19 -11.61
C ALA A 11 -4.05 3.31 -11.05
N PHE A 12 -3.04 3.22 -11.91
CA PHE A 12 -1.64 3.36 -11.49
C PHE A 12 -1.33 4.76 -10.96
N ALA A 13 -1.81 5.80 -11.63
CA ALA A 13 -1.61 7.18 -11.19
C ALA A 13 -2.33 7.50 -9.88
N MET A 14 -3.46 6.83 -9.59
CA MET A 14 -4.23 7.02 -8.37
C MET A 14 -3.66 6.23 -7.19
N TYR A 15 -3.21 4.99 -7.42
CA TYR A 15 -2.87 4.04 -6.36
C TYR A 15 -1.38 3.73 -6.25
N SER A 16 -0.53 4.36 -7.05
CA SER A 16 0.92 4.20 -6.97
C SER A 16 1.68 5.47 -7.32
N LYS A 17 2.96 5.49 -6.96
CA LYS A 17 3.92 6.53 -7.41
C LYS A 17 4.69 6.11 -8.67
N ILE A 18 4.30 5.01 -9.30
CA ILE A 18 4.89 4.58 -10.57
C ILE A 18 4.56 5.62 -11.64
N PRO A 19 5.59 6.19 -12.32
CA PRO A 19 5.35 7.23 -13.31
C PRO A 19 4.54 6.68 -14.48
N MET A 20 3.41 7.30 -14.76
CA MET A 20 2.51 6.94 -15.85
C MET A 20 2.38 8.09 -16.85
N PRO A 21 2.19 7.80 -18.14
CA PRO A 21 1.84 8.83 -19.11
C PRO A 21 0.55 9.56 -18.70
N PRO A 22 0.34 10.82 -19.15
CA PRO A 22 -0.86 11.56 -18.83
C PRO A 22 -2.13 10.74 -19.06
N ALA A 23 -2.99 10.71 -18.04
CA ALA A 23 -4.26 10.02 -18.06
C ALA A 23 -5.40 11.03 -18.17
N ASP A 24 -6.49 10.60 -18.79
CA ASP A 24 -7.73 11.38 -18.85
C ASP A 24 -8.58 11.05 -17.62
N TRP A 25 -8.87 12.08 -16.82
CA TRP A 25 -9.55 11.99 -15.52
C TRP A 25 -11.06 12.22 -15.62
N GLU A 26 -11.68 11.92 -16.76
CA GLU A 26 -13.13 11.95 -16.88
C GLU A 26 -13.80 10.95 -15.92
N LYS A 27 -14.98 11.32 -15.41
CA LYS A 27 -15.74 10.49 -14.45
C LYS A 27 -15.99 9.08 -14.94
N GLU A 28 -16.24 8.91 -16.23
CA GLU A 28 -16.43 7.61 -16.91
C GLU A 28 -15.19 6.70 -16.78
N ASN A 29 -14.00 7.28 -16.91
CA ASN A 29 -12.73 6.57 -16.84
C ASN A 29 -12.36 6.19 -15.40
N MET A 30 -12.77 6.98 -14.41
CA MET A 30 -12.55 6.68 -12.99
C MET A 30 -13.40 5.51 -12.49
N LYS A 31 -14.57 5.29 -13.08
CA LYS A 31 -15.52 4.24 -12.68
C LYS A 31 -14.91 2.83 -12.73
N TYR A 32 -14.04 2.56 -13.68
CA TYR A 32 -13.42 1.25 -13.88
C TYR A 32 -11.96 1.18 -13.42
N ALA A 33 -11.41 2.26 -12.87
CA ALA A 33 -10.03 2.28 -12.39
C ALA A 33 -9.78 1.19 -11.33
N LEU A 34 -10.77 0.95 -10.45
CA LEU A 34 -10.66 -0.06 -9.40
C LEU A 34 -10.50 -1.49 -9.95
N CYS A 35 -11.00 -1.77 -11.17
CA CYS A 35 -10.81 -3.08 -11.81
C CYS A 35 -9.33 -3.38 -12.12
N PHE A 36 -8.51 -2.35 -12.21
CA PHE A 36 -7.06 -2.46 -12.46
C PHE A 36 -6.22 -2.40 -11.17
N PHE A 37 -6.86 -2.26 -10.02
CA PHE A 37 -6.17 -2.27 -8.72
C PHE A 37 -5.31 -3.52 -8.48
N PRO A 38 -5.74 -4.74 -8.85
CA PRO A 38 -4.88 -5.94 -8.73
C PRO A 38 -3.55 -5.83 -9.48
N TRP A 39 -3.48 -5.09 -10.59
CA TRP A 39 -2.25 -4.86 -11.32
C TRP A 39 -1.25 -3.98 -10.57
N VAL A 40 -1.75 -3.04 -9.75
CA VAL A 40 -0.91 -2.26 -8.84
C VAL A 40 -0.30 -3.19 -7.79
N GLY A 41 -1.11 -4.11 -7.22
CA GLY A 41 -0.64 -5.14 -6.32
C GLY A 41 0.42 -6.04 -6.95
N LEU A 42 0.21 -6.47 -8.21
CA LEU A 42 1.19 -7.25 -8.96
C LEU A 42 2.52 -6.50 -9.12
N ALA A 43 2.48 -5.19 -9.42
CA ALA A 43 3.69 -4.38 -9.52
C ALA A 43 4.43 -4.27 -8.19
N VAL A 44 3.72 -4.06 -7.08
CA VAL A 44 4.28 -4.05 -5.72
C VAL A 44 4.92 -5.39 -5.40
N GLY A 45 4.22 -6.50 -5.68
CA GLY A 45 4.72 -7.86 -5.48
C GLY A 45 5.98 -8.15 -6.31
N ALA A 46 6.00 -7.73 -7.58
CA ALA A 46 7.17 -7.90 -8.45
C ALA A 46 8.40 -7.15 -7.92
N VAL A 47 8.23 -5.90 -7.48
CA VAL A 47 9.32 -5.11 -6.86
C VAL A 47 9.82 -5.80 -5.59
N SER A 48 8.88 -6.27 -4.74
CA SER A 48 9.21 -7.02 -3.53
C SER A 48 9.99 -8.29 -3.82
N ALA A 49 9.58 -9.05 -4.85
CA ALA A 49 10.25 -10.29 -5.28
C ALA A 49 11.69 -10.04 -5.73
N VAL A 50 11.87 -9.04 -6.57
CA VAL A 50 13.21 -8.66 -7.07
C VAL A 50 14.12 -8.25 -5.92
N LEU A 51 13.64 -7.39 -5.01
CA LEU A 51 14.42 -6.94 -3.88
C LEU A 51 14.72 -8.08 -2.90
N PHE A 52 13.75 -8.96 -2.63
CA PHE A 52 13.97 -10.14 -1.80
C PHE A 52 15.07 -11.03 -2.38
N TRP A 53 15.00 -11.31 -3.69
CA TRP A 53 16.01 -12.10 -4.39
C TRP A 53 17.39 -11.44 -4.32
N LEU A 54 17.50 -10.14 -4.61
CA LEU A 54 18.77 -9.40 -4.53
C LEU A 54 19.37 -9.44 -3.12
N LEU A 55 18.53 -9.21 -2.10
CA LEU A 55 18.98 -9.26 -0.71
C LEU A 55 19.47 -10.66 -0.29
N GLN A 56 18.90 -11.72 -0.86
CA GLN A 56 19.40 -13.08 -0.65
C GLN A 56 20.77 -13.28 -1.30
N GLN A 57 20.99 -12.77 -2.53
CA GLN A 57 22.28 -12.91 -3.23
C GLN A 57 23.42 -12.27 -2.46
N ILE A 58 23.19 -11.14 -1.80
CA ILE A 58 24.21 -10.45 -0.99
C ILE A 58 24.31 -10.99 0.45
N GLY A 59 23.57 -12.05 0.80
CA GLY A 59 23.59 -12.64 2.13
C GLY A 59 22.96 -11.76 3.22
N ALA A 60 22.04 -10.86 2.87
CA ALA A 60 21.39 -9.98 3.84
C ALA A 60 20.65 -10.78 4.92
N GLY A 61 20.77 -10.36 6.18
CA GLY A 61 20.08 -10.98 7.30
C GLY A 61 18.56 -10.79 7.24
N SER A 62 17.82 -11.61 7.99
CA SER A 62 16.35 -11.58 8.02
C SER A 62 15.78 -10.21 8.41
N MET A 63 16.41 -9.52 9.35
CA MET A 63 15.98 -8.20 9.79
C MET A 63 16.04 -7.15 8.67
N LEU A 64 17.12 -7.12 7.89
CA LEU A 64 17.24 -6.19 6.76
C LEU A 64 16.23 -6.53 5.66
N ARG A 65 16.04 -7.82 5.37
CA ARG A 65 15.01 -8.27 4.43
C ARG A 65 13.61 -7.84 4.87
N ALA A 66 13.28 -8.08 6.15
CA ALA A 66 12.00 -7.67 6.74
C ALA A 66 11.78 -6.15 6.61
N ALA A 67 12.78 -5.35 6.96
CA ALA A 67 12.68 -3.88 6.86
C ALA A 67 12.43 -3.42 5.42
N VAL A 68 13.17 -3.94 4.45
CA VAL A 68 13.00 -3.60 3.04
C VAL A 68 11.63 -4.02 2.52
N LEU A 69 11.19 -5.26 2.78
CA LEU A 69 9.89 -5.76 2.35
C LEU A 69 8.72 -4.99 2.98
N THR A 70 8.89 -4.53 4.21
CA THR A 70 7.88 -3.69 4.87
C THR A 70 7.81 -2.29 4.24
N ALA A 71 8.92 -1.74 3.80
CA ALA A 71 8.97 -0.40 3.20
C ALA A 71 8.45 -0.37 1.74
N VAL A 72 8.64 -1.45 0.98
CA VAL A 72 8.32 -1.49 -0.46
C VAL A 72 6.87 -1.11 -0.77
N PRO A 73 5.83 -1.70 -0.15
CA PRO A 73 4.45 -1.34 -0.43
C PRO A 73 4.18 0.16 -0.20
N VAL A 74 4.72 0.70 0.89
CA VAL A 74 4.55 2.12 1.23
C VAL A 74 5.23 3.02 0.20
N LEU A 75 6.46 2.71 -0.19
CA LEU A 75 7.22 3.51 -1.14
C LEU A 75 6.61 3.45 -2.55
N VAL A 76 6.20 2.27 -3.01
CA VAL A 76 5.62 2.09 -4.35
C VAL A 76 4.23 2.71 -4.46
N THR A 77 3.40 2.60 -3.43
CA THR A 77 2.05 3.19 -3.43
C THR A 77 2.04 4.65 -2.97
N GLY A 78 3.14 5.13 -2.41
CA GLY A 78 3.20 6.46 -1.80
C GLY A 78 2.44 6.56 -0.49
N GLY A 79 2.12 5.43 0.12
CA GLY A 79 1.44 5.36 1.41
C GLY A 79 -0.07 5.57 1.37
N ILE A 80 -0.69 5.78 0.21
CA ILE A 80 -2.13 6.14 0.10
C ILE A 80 -3.06 5.12 0.79
N HIS A 81 -2.72 3.82 0.76
CA HIS A 81 -3.52 2.80 1.42
C HIS A 81 -3.30 2.79 2.93
N LEU A 82 -2.06 3.04 3.35
CA LEU A 82 -1.72 3.14 4.76
C LEU A 82 -2.35 4.39 5.38
N ASP A 83 -2.34 5.51 4.67
CA ASP A 83 -2.99 6.75 5.05
C ASP A 83 -4.49 6.52 5.34
N GLY A 84 -5.23 5.95 4.38
CA GLY A 84 -6.64 5.60 4.57
C GLY A 84 -6.89 4.60 5.72
N TYR A 85 -5.95 3.68 5.97
CA TYR A 85 -6.01 2.79 7.12
C TYR A 85 -5.85 3.58 8.44
N LEU A 86 -4.88 4.47 8.52
CA LEU A 86 -4.59 5.27 9.72
C LEU A 86 -5.75 6.20 10.06
N ASP A 87 -6.31 6.90 9.07
CA ASP A 87 -7.49 7.75 9.23
C ASP A 87 -8.68 6.95 9.74
N THR A 88 -8.90 5.77 9.16
CA THR A 88 -9.99 4.88 9.58
C THR A 88 -9.80 4.40 11.02
N MET A 89 -8.58 4.02 11.40
CA MET A 89 -8.26 3.58 12.76
C MET A 89 -8.42 4.71 13.78
N ASP A 90 -8.02 5.92 13.43
CA ASP A 90 -8.21 7.08 14.32
C ASP A 90 -9.69 7.36 14.56
N ALA A 91 -10.48 7.39 13.49
CA ALA A 91 -11.93 7.61 13.58
C ALA A 91 -12.65 6.51 14.38
N LEU A 92 -12.34 5.23 14.13
CA LEU A 92 -12.96 4.10 14.82
C LEU A 92 -12.57 4.03 16.30
N SER A 93 -11.30 4.22 16.60
CA SER A 93 -10.77 4.12 17.97
C SER A 93 -11.15 5.32 18.84
N SER A 94 -11.67 6.40 18.26
CA SER A 94 -12.13 7.57 19.00
C SER A 94 -13.37 7.32 19.87
N TRP A 95 -14.11 6.22 19.64
CA TRP A 95 -15.38 5.86 20.32
C TRP A 95 -16.42 6.99 20.32
N ARG A 96 -16.36 7.89 19.32
CA ARG A 96 -17.27 9.01 19.17
C ARG A 96 -18.51 8.63 18.34
N GLU A 97 -19.52 9.48 18.40
CA GLU A 97 -20.72 9.37 17.53
C GLU A 97 -20.34 9.44 16.04
N LYS A 98 -21.18 8.89 15.19
CA LYS A 98 -20.96 8.77 13.74
C LYS A 98 -20.55 10.11 13.10
N GLN A 99 -21.22 11.21 13.47
CA GLN A 99 -20.95 12.53 12.91
C GLN A 99 -19.50 12.98 13.23
N ARG A 100 -19.09 12.83 14.50
CA ARG A 100 -17.74 13.20 14.93
C ARG A 100 -16.67 12.32 14.31
N ARG A 101 -16.92 11.02 14.09
CA ARG A 101 -15.99 10.13 13.37
C ARG A 101 -15.79 10.56 11.91
N LEU A 102 -16.86 11.02 11.23
CA LEU A 102 -16.78 11.55 9.87
C LEU A 102 -16.00 12.88 9.80
N GLU A 103 -15.99 13.66 10.87
CA GLU A 103 -15.15 14.87 10.98
C GLU A 103 -13.67 14.49 11.16
N ILE A 104 -13.38 13.50 12.02
CA ILE A 104 -12.01 12.97 12.21
C ILE A 104 -11.45 12.45 10.89
N LEU A 105 -12.22 11.69 10.09
CA LEU A 105 -11.81 11.22 8.76
C LEU A 105 -11.47 12.33 7.76
N LYS A 106 -11.87 13.57 8.02
CA LYS A 106 -11.57 14.73 7.17
C LYS A 106 -10.48 15.63 7.75
N ASP A 107 -10.03 15.34 8.97
CA ASP A 107 -8.97 16.09 9.62
C ASP A 107 -7.62 15.68 9.00
N PRO A 108 -6.82 16.63 8.51
CA PRO A 108 -5.50 16.32 7.94
C PRO A 108 -4.46 15.97 9.00
N HIS A 109 -4.79 16.01 10.28
CA HIS A 109 -3.87 15.72 11.37
C HIS A 109 -4.06 14.28 11.86
N ALA A 110 -2.97 13.53 11.94
CA ALA A 110 -2.98 12.20 12.53
C ALA A 110 -3.22 12.26 14.04
N GLY A 111 -4.24 11.58 14.52
CA GLY A 111 -4.50 11.44 15.94
C GLY A 111 -3.61 10.37 16.60
N ALA A 112 -3.69 10.30 17.93
CA ALA A 112 -2.88 9.36 18.71
C ALA A 112 -3.16 7.88 18.32
N PHE A 113 -4.39 7.54 18.01
CA PHE A 113 -4.75 6.18 17.61
C PHE A 113 -4.19 5.81 16.23
N ALA A 114 -4.16 6.75 15.27
CA ALA A 114 -3.47 6.54 14.00
C ALA A 114 -2.00 6.17 14.21
N ILE A 115 -1.30 6.90 15.08
CA ILE A 115 0.11 6.64 15.39
C ILE A 115 0.30 5.25 16.03
N ILE A 116 -0.51 4.91 17.04
CA ILE A 116 -0.44 3.61 17.73
C ILE A 116 -0.69 2.47 16.74
N MET A 117 -1.73 2.58 15.92
CA MET A 117 -2.09 1.55 14.95
C MET A 117 -1.08 1.44 13.81
N GLY A 118 -0.48 2.55 13.41
CA GLY A 118 0.62 2.57 12.45
C GLY A 118 1.87 1.85 12.98
N CYS A 119 2.26 2.12 14.21
CA CYS A 119 3.37 1.41 14.85
C CYS A 119 3.09 -0.09 14.95
N LEU A 120 1.88 -0.47 15.38
CA LEU A 120 1.46 -1.87 15.47
C LEU A 120 1.49 -2.55 14.10
N TYR A 121 0.96 -1.90 13.08
CA TYR A 121 1.00 -2.39 11.70
C TYR A 121 2.44 -2.68 11.26
N PHE A 122 3.36 -1.74 11.43
CA PHE A 122 4.75 -1.92 10.99
C PHE A 122 5.48 -2.99 11.79
N VAL A 123 5.25 -3.12 13.08
CA VAL A 123 5.85 -4.17 13.92
C VAL A 123 5.38 -5.55 13.47
N LEU A 124 4.07 -5.74 13.29
CA LEU A 124 3.50 -7.02 12.87
C LEU A 124 3.92 -7.38 11.44
N TYR A 125 3.89 -6.41 10.53
CA TYR A 125 4.28 -6.62 9.15
C TYR A 125 5.76 -6.98 9.03
N ALA A 126 6.64 -6.25 9.72
CA ALA A 126 8.08 -6.54 9.74
C ALA A 126 8.39 -7.91 10.36
N GLY A 127 7.68 -8.26 11.45
CA GLY A 127 7.79 -9.59 12.06
C GLY A 127 7.41 -10.70 11.08
N ALA A 128 6.25 -10.60 10.44
CA ALA A 128 5.80 -11.56 9.44
C ALA A 128 6.76 -11.63 8.23
N ALA A 129 7.22 -10.49 7.72
CA ALA A 129 8.18 -10.45 6.62
C ALA A 129 9.53 -11.05 6.97
N GLY A 130 9.95 -10.98 8.25
CA GLY A 130 11.18 -11.59 8.74
C GLY A 130 11.19 -13.13 8.69
N GLU A 131 10.02 -13.76 8.79
CA GLU A 131 9.83 -15.19 8.72
C GLU A 131 9.73 -15.73 7.27
N LEU A 132 9.71 -14.85 6.28
CA LEU A 132 9.59 -15.24 4.87
C LEU A 132 10.83 -15.98 4.40
N VAL A 133 10.59 -17.15 3.79
CA VAL A 133 11.57 -17.92 3.06
C VAL A 133 11.18 -17.97 1.57
N TRP A 134 12.15 -18.12 0.68
CA TRP A 134 11.91 -18.09 -0.76
C TRP A 134 10.76 -19.00 -1.23
N LYS A 135 10.59 -20.15 -0.60
CA LYS A 135 9.55 -21.14 -0.96
C LYS A 135 8.11 -20.63 -0.77
N ILE A 136 7.89 -19.78 0.22
CA ILE A 136 6.55 -19.23 0.53
C ILE A 136 6.37 -17.80 0.03
N PHE A 137 7.43 -17.18 -0.49
CA PHE A 137 7.40 -15.80 -0.95
C PHE A 137 6.31 -15.52 -2.01
N PRO A 138 6.05 -16.39 -3.01
CA PRO A 138 4.97 -16.14 -3.97
C PRO A 138 3.59 -15.93 -3.33
N ALA A 139 3.28 -16.68 -2.26
CA ALA A 139 2.02 -16.54 -1.55
C ALA A 139 1.90 -15.22 -0.76
N TYR A 140 3.04 -14.59 -0.46
CA TYR A 140 3.09 -13.27 0.18
C TYR A 140 2.99 -12.12 -0.84
N ALA A 141 3.61 -12.28 -2.01
CA ALA A 141 3.80 -11.20 -2.98
C ALA A 141 2.61 -11.02 -3.93
N PHE A 142 1.77 -12.04 -4.07
CA PHE A 142 0.64 -12.10 -5.00
C PHE A 142 -0.62 -12.66 -4.32
#